data_63be29c5ea2e2a951b1857bdee632a5a
#
_entry.id   63be29c5ea2e2a951b1857bdee632a5a
#
_cell.length_a   1.000
_cell.length_b   1.000
_cell.length_c   1.000
_cell.angle_alpha   90.00
_cell.angle_beta   90.00
_cell.angle_gamma   90.00
#
_symmetry.space_group_name_H-M   'P 1'
#
loop_
_entity.id
_entity.type
_entity.pdbx_description
1 polymer ?
#
loop_
_entity_poly.entity_id
_entity_poly.type
_entity_poly.pdbx_seq_one_letter_code
_entity_poly.pdbx_strand_id
1 'polypeptide(L)'
;MAVIDRHRASVLFIDMQERLVPEVESGNLVASMCERLMAWLSDQQAAVVVTEHCAAKLGNTVFEVPKTAMRVDKTAFSAIKEHSVQVIAPQQQVIVCGMESHLCVFQTVMDLLEAQKQVFVVTDLVASRDPIDKMAALARMQAAGAMIVTIEMVLFEWVRNTSDASFGSMLQLVKRLRQIKATNS
;
A
#
# COMPACT_ATOMS: atom_id res chain seq x y z
N MET A 1 -4.58 14.38 -14.94
CA MET A 1 -3.71 13.46 -14.17
C MET A 1 -3.37 14.12 -12.84
N ALA A 2 -3.48 13.38 -11.72
CA ALA A 2 -3.21 13.92 -10.40
C ALA A 2 -1.82 13.48 -9.95
N VAL A 3 -1.08 14.38 -9.34
CA VAL A 3 0.15 14.11 -8.58
C VAL A 3 -0.27 13.88 -7.13
N ILE A 4 0.42 13.03 -6.40
CA ILE A 4 0.13 12.74 -4.99
C ILE A 4 0.32 14.02 -4.16
N ASP A 5 -0.67 14.30 -3.32
CA ASP A 5 -0.65 15.38 -2.35
C ASP A 5 -0.79 14.79 -0.93
N ARG A 6 0.25 14.88 -0.12
CA ARG A 6 0.29 14.31 1.23
C ARG A 6 -0.85 14.76 2.14
N HIS A 7 -1.41 15.95 1.91
CA HIS A 7 -2.53 16.48 2.70
C HIS A 7 -3.90 15.95 2.25
N ARG A 8 -3.94 15.26 1.10
CA ARG A 8 -5.15 14.69 0.51
C ARG A 8 -5.04 13.18 0.30
N ALA A 9 -3.94 12.56 0.73
CA ALA A 9 -3.66 11.15 0.54
C ALA A 9 -3.77 10.37 1.86
N SER A 10 -4.32 9.15 1.78
CA SER A 10 -4.16 8.10 2.77
C SER A 10 -3.40 6.91 2.18
N VAL A 11 -2.71 6.16 3.01
CA VAL A 11 -1.97 4.96 2.60
C VAL A 11 -2.65 3.74 3.17
N LEU A 12 -3.01 2.80 2.30
CA LEU A 12 -3.71 1.57 2.63
C LEU A 12 -2.77 0.37 2.43
N PHE A 13 -2.47 -0.33 3.53
CA PHE A 13 -1.72 -1.58 3.52
C PHE A 13 -2.69 -2.75 3.64
N ILE A 14 -2.77 -3.58 2.60
CA ILE A 14 -3.75 -4.66 2.49
C ILE A 14 -3.10 -5.99 2.83
N ASP A 15 -3.58 -6.63 3.91
CA ASP A 15 -3.42 -8.03 4.27
C ASP A 15 -1.95 -8.56 4.28
N MET A 16 -1.04 -7.79 4.88
CA MET A 16 0.38 -8.14 5.03
C MET A 16 0.58 -9.10 6.22
N GLN A 17 -0.02 -10.31 6.16
CA GLN A 17 -0.24 -11.19 7.31
C GLN A 17 0.71 -12.40 7.36
N GLU A 18 0.93 -12.93 8.57
CA GLU A 18 1.90 -13.98 8.91
C GLU A 18 1.83 -15.22 8.02
N ARG A 19 0.61 -15.68 7.68
CA ARG A 19 0.41 -16.88 6.86
C ARG A 19 0.22 -16.60 5.38
N LEU A 20 0.10 -15.32 4.99
CA LEU A 20 -0.05 -14.95 3.59
C LEU A 20 1.29 -14.53 2.97
N VAL A 21 2.08 -13.72 3.68
CA VAL A 21 3.37 -13.20 3.19
C VAL A 21 4.32 -14.30 2.69
N PRO A 22 4.52 -15.43 3.40
CA PRO A 22 5.43 -16.47 2.94
C PRO A 22 4.97 -17.24 1.68
N GLU A 23 3.65 -17.23 1.40
CA GLU A 23 3.04 -17.93 0.26
C GLU A 23 3.07 -17.12 -1.03
N VAL A 24 3.47 -15.85 -0.94
CA VAL A 24 3.46 -14.91 -2.06
C VAL A 24 4.87 -14.71 -2.59
N GLU A 25 5.06 -14.82 -3.90
CA GLU A 25 6.34 -14.53 -4.53
C GLU A 25 6.78 -13.09 -4.18
N SER A 26 8.03 -12.94 -3.77
CA SER A 26 8.56 -11.67 -3.24
C SER A 26 7.81 -11.11 -2.01
N GLY A 27 6.96 -11.90 -1.35
CA GLY A 27 6.14 -11.44 -0.21
C GLY A 27 6.99 -10.86 0.93
N ASN A 28 8.07 -11.55 1.32
CA ASN A 28 8.98 -11.08 2.36
C ASN A 28 9.71 -9.76 1.97
N LEU A 29 10.09 -9.63 0.70
CA LEU A 29 10.68 -8.40 0.17
C LEU A 29 9.69 -7.24 0.28
N VAL A 30 8.47 -7.43 -0.22
CA VAL A 30 7.41 -6.42 -0.18
C VAL A 30 7.06 -6.06 1.28
N ALA A 31 6.96 -7.05 2.17
CA ALA A 31 6.69 -6.81 3.60
C ALA A 31 7.79 -5.95 4.24
N SER A 32 9.06 -6.28 4.00
CA SER A 32 10.20 -5.50 4.51
C SER A 32 10.21 -4.05 4.00
N MET A 33 9.86 -3.84 2.73
CA MET A 33 9.75 -2.49 2.16
C MET A 33 8.55 -1.73 2.75
N CYS A 34 7.40 -2.39 2.93
CA CYS A 34 6.21 -1.82 3.56
C CYS A 34 6.46 -1.42 5.02
N GLU A 35 7.21 -2.23 5.78
CA GLU A 35 7.62 -1.91 7.14
C GLU A 35 8.39 -0.58 7.20
N ARG A 36 9.38 -0.39 6.30
CA ARG A 36 10.16 0.85 6.24
C ARG A 36 9.31 2.05 5.85
N LEU A 37 8.41 1.86 4.89
CA LEU A 37 7.46 2.90 4.49
C LEU A 37 6.53 3.25 5.66
N MET A 38 5.98 2.26 6.38
CA MET A 38 5.11 2.46 7.53
C MET A 38 5.78 3.31 8.62
N ALA A 39 7.02 2.97 8.98
CA ALA A 39 7.77 3.71 9.98
C ALA A 39 7.94 5.19 9.55
N TRP A 40 8.33 5.44 8.31
CA TRP A 40 8.49 6.80 7.80
C TRP A 40 7.17 7.57 7.75
N LEU A 41 6.07 6.93 7.31
CA LEU A 41 4.73 7.55 7.29
C LEU A 41 4.23 7.92 8.68
N SER A 42 4.56 7.12 9.70
CA SER A 42 4.26 7.44 11.11
C SER A 42 4.92 8.74 11.54
N ASP A 43 6.20 8.94 11.19
CA ASP A 43 6.93 10.19 11.46
C ASP A 43 6.33 11.39 10.72
N GLN A 44 5.71 11.15 9.55
CA GLN A 44 5.01 12.17 8.77
C GLN A 44 3.58 12.45 9.25
N GLN A 45 3.09 11.74 10.28
CA GLN A 45 1.70 11.80 10.74
C GLN A 45 0.68 11.55 9.62
N ALA A 46 1.02 10.67 8.68
CA ALA A 46 0.19 10.33 7.54
C ALA A 46 -1.07 9.56 7.97
N ALA A 47 -2.16 9.73 7.23
CA ALA A 47 -3.34 8.90 7.39
C ALA A 47 -3.06 7.49 6.85
N VAL A 48 -2.95 6.51 7.76
CA VAL A 48 -2.61 5.12 7.41
C VAL A 48 -3.72 4.18 7.88
N VAL A 49 -4.07 3.24 7.00
CA VAL A 49 -4.99 2.14 7.30
C VAL A 49 -4.31 0.82 6.97
N VAL A 50 -4.48 -0.15 7.86
CA VAL A 50 -3.99 -1.52 7.69
C VAL A 50 -5.18 -2.46 7.75
N THR A 51 -5.31 -3.37 6.78
CA THR A 51 -6.35 -4.39 6.81
C THR A 51 -5.78 -5.76 7.13
N GLU A 52 -6.58 -6.57 7.81
CA GLU A 52 -6.28 -7.96 8.12
C GLU A 52 -7.48 -8.82 7.69
N HIS A 53 -7.25 -9.73 6.73
CA HIS A 53 -8.28 -10.64 6.25
C HIS A 53 -8.34 -11.88 7.14
N CYS A 54 -9.49 -12.12 7.77
CA CYS A 54 -9.68 -13.30 8.62
C CYS A 54 -8.50 -13.52 9.59
N ALA A 55 -8.15 -12.53 10.41
CA ALA A 55 -6.95 -12.53 11.26
C ALA A 55 -6.80 -13.81 12.12
N ALA A 56 -7.91 -14.38 12.59
CA ALA A 56 -7.90 -15.67 13.31
C ALA A 56 -7.32 -16.84 12.49
N LYS A 57 -7.35 -16.76 11.15
CA LYS A 57 -6.81 -17.79 10.24
C LYS A 57 -5.46 -17.42 9.68
N LEU A 58 -5.27 -16.18 9.24
CA LEU A 58 -4.07 -15.72 8.53
C LEU A 58 -3.02 -15.10 9.44
N GLY A 59 -3.34 -14.88 10.71
CA GLY A 59 -2.46 -14.22 11.67
C GLY A 59 -2.52 -12.68 11.54
N ASN A 60 -1.65 -12.02 12.29
CA ASN A 60 -1.56 -10.56 12.31
C ASN A 60 -0.66 -10.04 11.20
N THR A 61 -0.67 -8.72 11.01
CA THR A 61 0.29 -8.02 10.15
C THR A 61 1.73 -8.29 10.62
N VAL A 62 2.63 -8.61 9.67
CA VAL A 62 4.01 -9.09 9.96
C VAL A 62 4.98 -8.01 10.43
N PHE A 63 4.59 -6.77 10.46
CA PHE A 63 5.40 -5.65 10.94
C PHE A 63 4.65 -4.81 11.97
N GLU A 64 5.38 -3.98 12.70
CA GLU A 64 4.80 -3.11 13.71
C GLU A 64 3.87 -2.07 13.06
N VAL A 65 2.63 -2.02 13.54
CA VAL A 65 1.62 -1.05 13.11
C VAL A 65 1.46 -0.01 14.21
N PRO A 66 1.80 1.27 13.94
CA PRO A 66 1.68 2.34 14.91
C PRO A 66 0.26 2.49 15.46
N LYS A 67 0.11 2.92 16.70
CA LYS A 67 -1.21 3.17 17.32
C LYS A 67 -2.02 4.26 16.60
N THR A 68 -1.35 5.11 15.84
CA THR A 68 -1.98 6.15 15.02
C THR A 68 -2.60 5.62 13.72
N ALA A 69 -2.20 4.44 13.27
CA ALA A 69 -2.78 3.78 12.12
C ALA A 69 -4.09 3.07 12.49
N MET A 70 -5.08 3.17 11.63
CA MET A 70 -6.32 2.42 11.78
C MET A 70 -6.10 0.96 11.37
N ARG A 71 -6.52 0.02 12.22
CA ARG A 71 -6.59 -1.41 11.88
C ARG A 71 -8.02 -1.82 11.58
N VAL A 72 -8.21 -2.61 10.54
CA VAL A 72 -9.51 -3.05 10.07
C VAL A 72 -9.49 -4.56 9.80
N ASP A 73 -10.22 -5.32 10.60
CA ASP A 73 -10.53 -6.72 10.31
C ASP A 73 -11.59 -6.81 9.22
N LYS A 74 -11.45 -7.79 8.32
CA LYS A 74 -12.41 -8.02 7.25
C LYS A 74 -12.53 -9.51 6.90
N THR A 75 -13.67 -9.91 6.39
CA THR A 75 -13.93 -11.23 5.80
C THR A 75 -14.13 -11.14 4.29
N ALA A 76 -14.62 -10.01 3.78
CA ALA A 76 -14.66 -9.76 2.35
C ALA A 76 -13.24 -9.55 1.78
N PHE A 77 -13.04 -9.90 0.50
CA PHE A 77 -11.76 -9.63 -0.15
C PHE A 77 -11.51 -8.13 -0.27
N SER A 78 -12.49 -7.37 -0.72
CA SER A 78 -12.40 -5.91 -0.71
C SER A 78 -12.46 -5.34 0.71
N ALA A 79 -11.55 -4.43 1.03
CA ALA A 79 -11.57 -3.70 2.29
C ALA A 79 -12.78 -2.77 2.45
N ILE A 80 -13.43 -2.40 1.35
CA ILE A 80 -14.53 -1.43 1.35
C ILE A 80 -15.90 -2.07 1.63
N LYS A 81 -16.04 -3.39 1.40
CA LYS A 81 -17.36 -4.06 1.51
C LYS A 81 -17.96 -4.08 2.93
N GLU A 82 -17.12 -4.22 3.94
CA GLU A 82 -17.57 -4.28 5.34
C GLU A 82 -17.48 -2.91 6.05
N HIS A 83 -16.72 -1.99 5.47
CA HIS A 83 -16.47 -0.67 6.05
C HIS A 83 -16.72 0.41 4.99
N SER A 84 -17.21 1.55 5.43
CA SER A 84 -17.47 2.65 4.52
C SER A 84 -16.16 3.21 3.92
N VAL A 85 -16.26 3.75 2.70
CA VAL A 85 -15.14 4.45 2.05
C VAL A 85 -14.58 5.56 2.93
N GLN A 86 -15.42 6.25 3.68
CA GLN A 86 -15.01 7.33 4.58
C GLN A 86 -14.17 6.82 5.76
N VAL A 87 -14.34 5.57 6.18
CA VAL A 87 -13.54 4.94 7.23
C VAL A 87 -12.20 4.47 6.69
N ILE A 88 -12.22 3.72 5.58
CA ILE A 88 -11.00 3.11 5.00
C ILE A 88 -10.17 4.14 4.22
N ALA A 89 -10.81 5.01 3.48
CA ALA A 89 -10.16 6.01 2.64
C ALA A 89 -10.77 7.39 2.89
N PRO A 90 -10.51 8.01 4.05
CA PRO A 90 -11.09 9.31 4.38
C PRO A 90 -10.64 10.41 3.43
N GLN A 91 -9.43 10.27 2.87
CA GLN A 91 -8.87 11.23 1.93
C GLN A 91 -9.32 10.96 0.49
N GLN A 92 -9.19 11.98 -0.37
CA GLN A 92 -9.54 11.85 -1.79
C GLN A 92 -8.58 10.95 -2.57
N GLN A 93 -7.31 10.95 -2.20
CA GLN A 93 -6.27 10.13 -2.82
C GLN A 93 -5.97 8.92 -1.93
N VAL A 94 -5.84 7.74 -2.54
CA VAL A 94 -5.53 6.50 -1.82
C VAL A 94 -4.33 5.82 -2.47
N ILE A 95 -3.26 5.67 -1.70
CA ILE A 95 -2.05 4.94 -2.10
C ILE A 95 -2.20 3.52 -1.58
N VAL A 96 -2.14 2.53 -2.47
CA VAL A 96 -2.44 1.12 -2.15
C VAL A 96 -1.19 0.27 -2.24
N CYS A 97 -0.90 -0.45 -1.16
CA CYS A 97 0.15 -1.45 -1.01
C CYS A 97 -0.44 -2.75 -0.47
N GLY A 98 0.26 -3.87 -0.61
CA GLY A 98 -0.15 -5.14 0.03
C GLY A 98 -0.40 -6.29 -0.92
N MET A 99 -1.17 -7.29 -0.46
CA MET A 99 -1.35 -8.54 -1.19
C MET A 99 -2.74 -9.18 -0.98
N GLU A 100 -3.23 -10.03 -1.88
CA GLU A 100 -2.60 -10.32 -3.18
C GLU A 100 -3.14 -9.37 -4.24
N SER A 101 -2.27 -8.98 -5.18
CA SER A 101 -2.59 -7.97 -6.21
C SER A 101 -3.87 -8.29 -6.99
N HIS A 102 -4.12 -9.58 -7.29
CA HIS A 102 -5.25 -10.06 -8.10
C HIS A 102 -6.51 -10.38 -7.28
N LEU A 103 -6.43 -10.35 -5.95
CA LEU A 103 -7.53 -10.65 -5.04
C LEU A 103 -7.94 -9.42 -4.22
N CYS A 104 -7.46 -9.33 -2.97
CA CYS A 104 -7.87 -8.27 -2.04
C CYS A 104 -7.50 -6.87 -2.54
N VAL A 105 -6.30 -6.71 -3.10
CA VAL A 105 -5.86 -5.42 -3.67
C VAL A 105 -6.76 -5.03 -4.84
N PHE A 106 -6.93 -5.93 -5.82
CA PHE A 106 -7.74 -5.66 -7.00
C PHE A 106 -9.17 -5.25 -6.66
N GLN A 107 -9.86 -6.05 -5.83
CA GLN A 107 -11.26 -5.76 -5.48
C GLN A 107 -11.39 -4.46 -4.69
N THR A 108 -10.45 -4.18 -3.78
CA THR A 108 -10.42 -2.92 -3.04
C THR A 108 -10.22 -1.72 -3.96
N VAL A 109 -9.29 -1.82 -4.93
CA VAL A 109 -9.03 -0.76 -5.90
C VAL A 109 -10.26 -0.48 -6.76
N MET A 110 -10.96 -1.53 -7.23
CA MET A 110 -12.18 -1.36 -8.03
C MET A 110 -13.27 -0.63 -7.25
N ASP A 111 -13.51 -1.02 -5.99
CA ASP A 111 -14.52 -0.36 -5.14
C ASP A 111 -14.13 1.09 -4.80
N LEU A 112 -12.83 1.39 -4.62
CA LEU A 112 -12.33 2.75 -4.43
C LEU A 112 -12.54 3.63 -5.67
N LEU A 113 -12.30 3.09 -6.86
CA LEU A 113 -12.54 3.80 -8.13
C LEU A 113 -14.04 4.05 -8.35
N GLU A 114 -14.90 3.06 -8.04
CA GLU A 114 -16.36 3.24 -8.07
C GLU A 114 -16.82 4.35 -7.13
N ALA A 115 -16.19 4.45 -5.96
CA ALA A 115 -16.38 5.53 -5.00
C ALA A 115 -15.69 6.87 -5.41
N GLN A 116 -15.23 6.98 -6.66
CA GLN A 116 -14.62 8.18 -7.23
C GLN A 116 -13.34 8.66 -6.49
N LYS A 117 -12.62 7.75 -5.84
CA LYS A 117 -11.30 8.04 -5.28
C LYS A 117 -10.23 8.06 -6.38
N GLN A 118 -9.19 8.85 -6.18
CA GLN A 118 -7.98 8.80 -6.98
C GLN A 118 -7.06 7.74 -6.39
N VAL A 119 -6.88 6.63 -7.10
CA VAL A 119 -6.17 5.46 -6.58
C VAL A 119 -4.80 5.31 -7.23
N PHE A 120 -3.76 5.22 -6.40
CA PHE A 120 -2.37 5.00 -6.78
C PHE A 120 -1.95 3.60 -6.30
N VAL A 121 -1.70 2.69 -7.21
CA VAL A 121 -1.23 1.33 -6.87
C VAL A 121 0.29 1.28 -6.97
N VAL A 122 0.95 0.98 -5.85
CA VAL A 122 2.41 0.97 -5.77
C VAL A 122 2.93 -0.38 -6.27
N THR A 123 3.33 -0.44 -7.55
CA THR A 123 3.64 -1.70 -8.24
C THR A 123 4.74 -2.53 -7.59
N ASP A 124 5.69 -1.90 -6.93
CA ASP A 124 6.78 -2.56 -6.20
C ASP A 124 6.48 -2.83 -4.72
N LEU A 125 5.28 -2.43 -4.25
CA LEU A 125 4.75 -2.75 -2.92
C LEU A 125 3.44 -3.55 -2.97
N VAL A 126 3.08 -4.10 -4.14
CA VAL A 126 2.02 -5.11 -4.25
C VAL A 126 2.61 -6.40 -4.82
N ALA A 127 2.07 -7.54 -4.39
CA ALA A 127 2.56 -8.85 -4.82
C ALA A 127 1.41 -9.85 -4.98
N SER A 128 1.68 -10.91 -5.74
CA SER A 128 0.83 -12.09 -5.88
C SER A 128 1.71 -13.33 -5.86
N ARG A 129 1.15 -14.49 -5.53
CA ARG A 129 1.88 -15.77 -5.54
C ARG A 129 2.38 -16.16 -6.95
N ASP A 130 1.69 -15.69 -8.00
CA ASP A 130 2.11 -15.86 -9.38
C ASP A 130 2.32 -14.48 -10.05
N PRO A 131 3.47 -14.26 -10.74
CA PRO A 131 3.74 -13.01 -11.47
C PRO A 131 2.71 -12.71 -12.56
N ILE A 132 2.13 -13.74 -13.19
CA ILE A 132 1.10 -13.57 -14.22
C ILE A 132 -0.16 -12.95 -13.62
N ASP A 133 -0.56 -13.39 -12.43
CA ASP A 133 -1.71 -12.83 -11.71
C ASP A 133 -1.47 -11.37 -11.33
N LYS A 134 -0.28 -11.04 -10.85
CA LYS A 134 0.10 -9.65 -10.55
C LYS A 134 0.04 -8.78 -11.80
N MET A 135 0.62 -9.24 -12.91
CA MET A 135 0.65 -8.51 -14.17
C MET A 135 -0.77 -8.26 -14.70
N ALA A 136 -1.62 -9.29 -14.72
CA ALA A 136 -3.01 -9.18 -15.16
C ALA A 136 -3.82 -8.22 -14.28
N ALA A 137 -3.62 -8.28 -12.95
CA ALA A 137 -4.29 -7.39 -12.00
C ALA A 137 -3.89 -5.93 -12.22
N LEU A 138 -2.60 -5.63 -12.33
CA LEU A 138 -2.09 -4.28 -12.58
C LEU A 138 -2.64 -3.70 -13.88
N ALA A 139 -2.63 -4.49 -14.97
CA ALA A 139 -3.18 -4.06 -16.27
C ALA A 139 -4.68 -3.72 -16.18
N ARG A 140 -5.46 -4.55 -15.48
CA ARG A 140 -6.90 -4.31 -15.27
C ARG A 140 -7.18 -3.09 -14.40
N MET A 141 -6.44 -2.92 -13.30
CA MET A 141 -6.57 -1.75 -12.43
C MET A 141 -6.22 -0.46 -13.19
N GLN A 142 -5.15 -0.48 -13.99
CA GLN A 142 -4.77 0.66 -14.83
C GLN A 142 -5.85 0.99 -15.87
N ALA A 143 -6.39 -0.01 -16.57
CA ALA A 143 -7.48 0.18 -17.54
C ALA A 143 -8.76 0.73 -16.89
N ALA A 144 -9.01 0.42 -15.62
CA ALA A 144 -10.12 0.95 -14.84
C ALA A 144 -9.91 2.37 -14.31
N GLY A 145 -8.70 2.94 -14.46
CA GLY A 145 -8.38 4.32 -14.07
C GLY A 145 -7.48 4.47 -12.85
N ALA A 146 -6.98 3.37 -12.27
CA ALA A 146 -5.95 3.47 -11.24
C ALA A 146 -4.60 3.92 -11.83
N MET A 147 -3.87 4.72 -11.09
CA MET A 147 -2.52 5.15 -11.46
C MET A 147 -1.50 4.16 -10.92
N ILE A 148 -0.72 3.53 -11.81
CA ILE A 148 0.34 2.61 -11.43
C ILE A 148 1.61 3.43 -11.20
N VAL A 149 2.15 3.38 -9.99
CA VAL A 149 3.31 4.14 -9.55
C VAL A 149 4.34 3.23 -8.88
N THR A 150 5.58 3.70 -8.73
CA THR A 150 6.57 3.05 -7.88
C THR A 150 6.65 3.75 -6.52
N ILE A 151 7.21 3.09 -5.51
CA ILE A 151 7.41 3.72 -4.20
C ILE A 151 8.28 4.98 -4.29
N GLU A 152 9.26 5.00 -5.18
CA GLU A 152 10.11 6.17 -5.39
C GLU A 152 9.30 7.36 -5.95
N MET A 153 8.39 7.14 -6.91
CA MET A 153 7.47 8.17 -7.38
C MET A 153 6.61 8.72 -6.24
N VAL A 154 6.02 7.82 -5.43
CA VAL A 154 5.21 8.22 -4.26
C VAL A 154 5.99 9.13 -3.32
N LEU A 155 7.21 8.76 -2.96
CA LEU A 155 8.04 9.52 -2.02
C LEU A 155 8.42 10.91 -2.56
N PHE A 156 8.82 11.00 -3.84
CA PHE A 156 9.16 12.28 -4.44
C PHE A 156 7.94 13.17 -4.71
N GLU A 157 6.79 12.58 -5.02
CA GLU A 157 5.53 13.32 -5.13
C GLU A 157 5.00 13.79 -3.76
N TRP A 158 5.24 13.02 -2.69
CA TRP A 158 4.88 13.39 -1.32
C TRP A 158 5.67 14.59 -0.81
N VAL A 159 6.97 14.60 -1.05
CA VAL A 159 7.89 15.66 -0.53
C VAL A 159 7.98 16.86 -1.48
N ARG A 160 7.95 16.67 -2.79
CA ARG A 160 7.93 17.66 -3.87
C ARG A 160 9.08 18.68 -3.91
N ASN A 161 9.70 19.02 -2.80
CA ASN A 161 10.69 20.09 -2.72
C ASN A 161 11.88 19.70 -1.86
N THR A 162 13.09 20.02 -2.31
CA THR A 162 14.33 19.76 -1.57
C THR A 162 14.46 20.59 -0.29
N SER A 163 13.71 21.69 -0.17
CA SER A 163 13.62 22.49 1.05
C SER A 163 12.62 21.97 2.09
N ASP A 164 11.86 20.91 1.76
CA ASP A 164 10.93 20.28 2.71
C ASP A 164 11.69 19.65 3.87
N ALA A 165 11.19 19.81 5.10
CA ALA A 165 11.82 19.29 6.30
C ALA A 165 12.00 17.76 6.27
N SER A 166 11.13 17.04 5.57
CA SER A 166 11.19 15.58 5.41
C SER A 166 12.08 15.10 4.25
N PHE A 167 12.67 16.01 3.44
CA PHE A 167 13.49 15.62 2.29
C PHE A 167 14.67 14.72 2.67
N GLY A 168 15.40 15.06 3.73
CA GLY A 168 16.55 14.28 4.21
C GLY A 168 16.17 12.86 4.64
N SER A 169 15.10 12.71 5.43
CA SER A 169 14.60 11.41 5.87
C SER A 169 14.04 10.59 4.71
N MET A 170 13.36 11.22 3.76
CA MET A 170 12.88 10.59 2.53
C MET A 170 14.04 10.01 1.71
N LEU A 171 15.13 10.77 1.49
CA LEU A 171 16.29 10.25 0.76
C LEU A 171 16.96 9.07 1.46
N GLN A 172 17.00 9.06 2.81
CA GLN A 172 17.49 7.92 3.57
C GLN A 172 16.61 6.69 3.36
N LEU A 173 15.28 6.86 3.36
CA LEU A 173 14.35 5.79 3.05
C LEU A 173 14.57 5.25 1.64
N VAL A 174 14.67 6.10 0.61
CA VAL A 174 14.93 5.68 -0.77
C VAL A 174 16.20 4.83 -0.86
N LYS A 175 17.31 5.25 -0.22
CA LYS A 175 18.56 4.48 -0.19
C LYS A 175 18.37 3.10 0.45
N ARG A 176 17.66 3.02 1.57
CA ARG A 176 17.34 1.75 2.27
C ARG A 176 16.50 0.82 1.41
N LEU A 177 15.45 1.34 0.75
CA LEU A 177 14.59 0.54 -0.12
C LEU A 177 15.36 -0.02 -1.32
N ARG A 178 16.27 0.76 -1.91
CA ARG A 178 17.16 0.29 -2.99
C ARG A 178 18.11 -0.83 -2.51
N GLN A 179 18.66 -0.72 -1.29
CA GLN A 179 19.49 -1.76 -0.70
C GLN A 179 18.71 -3.07 -0.48
N ILE A 180 17.49 -2.98 0.07
CA ILE A 180 16.60 -4.14 0.28
C ILE A 180 16.31 -4.84 -1.07
N LYS A 181 16.01 -4.10 -2.13
CA LYS A 181 15.79 -4.67 -3.47
C LYS A 181 17.04 -5.38 -3.99
N ALA A 182 18.21 -4.75 -3.89
CA ALA A 182 19.48 -5.32 -4.38
C ALA A 182 19.92 -6.60 -3.65
N THR A 183 19.52 -6.75 -2.37
CA THR A 183 19.88 -7.95 -1.59
C THR A 183 18.95 -9.14 -1.88
N ASN A 184 17.76 -8.90 -2.48
CA ASN A 184 16.73 -9.91 -2.74
C ASN A 184 16.46 -10.11 -4.24
N SER A 185 17.29 -9.55 -5.13
CA SER A 185 17.32 -9.78 -6.58
C SER A 185 18.39 -10.80 -6.92
#